data_fe014cc9702bbd89d525a79db388cb1c
#
_entry.id   fe014cc9702bbd89d525a79db388cb1c
#
_cell.length_a   1.000
_cell.length_b   1.000
_cell.length_c   1.000
_cell.angle_alpha   90.00
_cell.angle_beta   90.00
_cell.angle_gamma   90.00
#
_symmetry.space_group_name_H-M   'P 1'
#
loop_
_entity.id
_entity.type
_entity.pdbx_description
1 polymer ?
#
loop_
_entity_poly.entity_id
_entity_poly.type
_entity_poly.pdbx_seq_one_letter_code
_entity_poly.pdbx_strand_id
1 'polypeptide(L)'
;MLKRLQFLAVPAALNLLLTIAPLSAASDGRDDSHDSDTFKMVVSAGAKTCVPNATATVSIRPAGPVEIMDVSVQGLPPKTEFDFFVLQVPKAPFGVAWYQGDIETDKNGRGYQQFVGRFSIETFAVATGPAPAPVVFNGPFPDASLNPSFNPIQMYHLGLWFGSPQAAQAAGCPATVTPFNGEHNAGIQVLNTSNFADDHGPLRDVNPSALKP
;
A
#
# COMPACT_ATOMS: atom_id res chain seq x y z
N MET A 1 88.66 -16.69 -47.85
CA MET A 1 87.33 -16.11 -47.96
C MET A 1 86.31 -17.14 -47.48
N LEU A 2 85.87 -17.06 -46.22
CA LEU A 2 84.97 -17.98 -45.60
C LEU A 2 83.59 -17.38 -45.64
N LYS A 3 82.58 -18.03 -46.36
CA LYS A 3 81.22 -17.66 -46.33
C LYS A 3 80.55 -18.35 -45.10
N ARG A 4 80.01 -17.53 -44.20
CA ARG A 4 79.20 -18.01 -43.04
C ARG A 4 77.78 -18.30 -43.52
N LEU A 5 77.35 -19.52 -43.29
CA LEU A 5 75.95 -19.95 -43.44
C LEU A 5 75.15 -19.51 -42.16
N GLN A 6 74.12 -18.74 -42.32
CA GLN A 6 73.21 -18.42 -41.24
C GLN A 6 71.99 -19.38 -41.29
N PHE A 7 71.83 -20.12 -40.19
CA PHE A 7 70.60 -20.93 -40.00
C PHE A 7 69.55 -20.04 -39.37
N LEU A 8 68.47 -19.90 -40.09
CA LEU A 8 67.21 -19.31 -39.58
C LEU A 8 66.45 -20.36 -38.77
N ALA A 9 66.31 -20.11 -37.48
CA ALA A 9 65.42 -20.89 -36.60
C ALA A 9 64.02 -20.29 -36.68
N VAL A 10 63.05 -21.11 -37.06
CA VAL A 10 61.63 -20.75 -37.07
C VAL A 10 61.04 -21.15 -35.70
N PRO A 11 60.41 -20.26 -34.93
CA PRO A 11 59.73 -20.65 -33.72
C PRO A 11 58.35 -21.25 -34.06
N ALA A 12 58.09 -22.45 -33.61
CA ALA A 12 56.77 -23.08 -33.63
C ALA A 12 55.88 -22.40 -32.63
N ALA A 13 54.88 -21.66 -33.11
CA ALA A 13 53.81 -21.08 -32.28
C ALA A 13 52.84 -22.20 -31.87
N LEU A 14 52.88 -22.56 -30.59
CA LEU A 14 51.92 -23.46 -29.98
C LEU A 14 50.60 -22.67 -29.71
N ASN A 15 49.61 -22.81 -30.57
CA ASN A 15 48.26 -22.26 -30.34
C ASN A 15 47.54 -23.07 -29.28
N LEU A 16 47.48 -22.55 -28.06
CA LEU A 16 46.66 -23.07 -26.98
C LEU A 16 45.22 -22.58 -27.21
N LEU A 17 44.37 -23.41 -27.80
CA LEU A 17 42.93 -23.17 -27.89
C LEU A 17 42.32 -23.29 -26.50
N LEU A 18 42.09 -22.14 -25.83
CA LEU A 18 41.24 -22.08 -24.64
C LEU A 18 39.78 -22.23 -25.10
N THR A 19 39.22 -23.40 -24.88
CA THR A 19 37.76 -23.62 -24.99
C THR A 19 37.13 -22.99 -23.77
N ILE A 20 36.55 -21.79 -23.93
CA ILE A 20 35.67 -21.18 -22.94
C ILE A 20 34.32 -21.91 -23.05
N ALA A 21 34.07 -22.84 -22.13
CA ALA A 21 32.73 -23.38 -21.96
C ALA A 21 31.80 -22.26 -21.48
N PRO A 22 30.62 -22.08 -22.08
CA PRO A 22 29.65 -21.13 -21.54
C PRO A 22 29.23 -21.62 -20.16
N LEU A 23 29.47 -20.79 -19.15
CA LEU A 23 28.91 -20.96 -17.83
C LEU A 23 27.41 -20.77 -18.00
N SER A 24 26.65 -21.85 -18.17
CA SER A 24 25.20 -21.80 -18.04
C SER A 24 24.91 -21.37 -16.62
N ALA A 25 24.57 -20.10 -16.43
CA ALA A 25 23.91 -19.65 -15.23
C ALA A 25 22.62 -20.47 -15.15
N ALA A 26 22.59 -21.47 -14.26
CA ALA A 26 21.35 -22.03 -13.80
C ALA A 26 20.58 -20.85 -13.24
N SER A 27 19.55 -20.39 -13.96
CA SER A 27 18.52 -19.57 -13.39
C SER A 27 17.91 -20.42 -12.29
N ASP A 28 18.31 -20.12 -11.05
CA ASP A 28 17.62 -20.60 -9.87
C ASP A 28 16.19 -20.09 -10.04
N GLY A 29 15.32 -20.95 -10.54
CA GLY A 29 13.91 -20.67 -10.71
C GLY A 29 13.28 -20.58 -9.31
N ARG A 30 13.60 -19.51 -8.57
CA ARG A 30 12.71 -19.04 -7.55
C ARG A 30 11.49 -18.55 -8.30
N ASP A 31 10.50 -19.40 -8.29
CA ASP A 31 9.12 -19.04 -8.56
C ASP A 31 8.70 -18.06 -7.45
N ASP A 32 9.11 -16.81 -7.59
CA ASP A 32 8.65 -15.68 -6.78
C ASP A 32 7.21 -15.32 -7.22
N SER A 33 6.37 -16.30 -7.46
CA SER A 33 4.92 -16.13 -7.42
C SER A 33 4.54 -15.89 -5.95
N HIS A 34 4.91 -14.72 -5.43
CA HIS A 34 4.29 -14.19 -4.23
C HIS A 34 2.82 -14.00 -4.59
N ASP A 35 1.99 -14.94 -4.10
CA ASP A 35 0.54 -14.84 -4.19
C ASP A 35 0.16 -13.45 -3.68
N SER A 36 -0.23 -12.57 -4.60
CA SER A 36 -0.69 -11.24 -4.25
C SER A 36 -2.19 -11.31 -4.07
N ASP A 37 -2.67 -11.00 -2.88
CA ASP A 37 -4.09 -10.84 -2.62
C ASP A 37 -4.58 -9.57 -3.32
N THR A 38 -5.51 -9.74 -4.25
CA THR A 38 -6.06 -8.61 -5.03
C THR A 38 -7.57 -8.52 -4.86
N PHE A 39 -8.05 -7.33 -4.52
CA PHE A 39 -9.47 -7.06 -4.34
C PHE A 39 -9.85 -5.64 -4.81
N LYS A 40 -11.16 -5.36 -4.83
CA LYS A 40 -11.68 -4.04 -5.24
C LYS A 40 -12.36 -3.33 -4.07
N MET A 41 -12.21 -2.01 -4.07
CA MET A 41 -13.04 -1.12 -3.29
C MET A 41 -14.24 -0.65 -4.13
N VAL A 42 -15.33 -0.37 -3.45
CA VAL A 42 -16.60 0.07 -4.06
C VAL A 42 -16.94 1.50 -3.65
N VAL A 43 -17.78 2.17 -4.45
CA VAL A 43 -18.23 3.53 -4.13
C VAL A 43 -19.04 3.53 -2.85
N SER A 44 -18.68 4.41 -1.91
CA SER A 44 -19.42 4.60 -0.67
C SER A 44 -20.84 5.14 -0.94
N ALA A 45 -21.78 4.86 -0.05
CA ALA A 45 -23.17 5.26 -0.23
C ALA A 45 -23.33 6.77 -0.45
N GLY A 46 -22.56 7.60 0.28
CA GLY A 46 -22.62 9.06 0.19
C GLY A 46 -22.03 9.65 -1.11
N ALA A 47 -21.21 8.89 -1.83
CA ALA A 47 -20.54 9.35 -3.04
C ALA A 47 -21.13 8.82 -4.34
N LYS A 48 -22.15 7.93 -4.27
CA LYS A 48 -22.75 7.30 -5.45
C LYS A 48 -23.34 8.26 -6.47
N THR A 49 -23.80 9.41 -6.04
CA THR A 49 -24.44 10.41 -6.93
C THR A 49 -23.43 11.30 -7.63
N CYS A 50 -22.25 11.52 -7.04
CA CYS A 50 -21.27 12.47 -7.55
C CYS A 50 -20.07 11.78 -8.23
N VAL A 51 -19.66 10.59 -7.78
CA VAL A 51 -18.59 9.82 -8.40
C VAL A 51 -18.97 8.35 -8.61
N PRO A 52 -20.06 8.08 -9.34
CA PRO A 52 -20.66 6.73 -9.46
C PRO A 52 -19.73 5.70 -10.11
N ASN A 53 -18.74 6.15 -10.87
CA ASN A 53 -17.80 5.30 -11.61
C ASN A 53 -16.45 5.14 -10.90
N ALA A 54 -16.31 5.69 -9.70
CA ALA A 54 -15.09 5.56 -8.93
C ALA A 54 -14.85 4.10 -8.52
N THR A 55 -13.63 3.64 -8.63
CA THR A 55 -13.21 2.32 -8.16
C THR A 55 -11.74 2.32 -7.79
N ALA A 56 -11.34 1.40 -6.92
CA ALA A 56 -9.94 1.09 -6.67
C ALA A 56 -9.69 -0.41 -6.79
N THR A 57 -8.51 -0.76 -7.26
CA THR A 57 -7.94 -2.10 -7.16
C THR A 57 -6.79 -2.03 -6.17
N VAL A 58 -6.83 -2.90 -5.19
CA VAL A 58 -5.79 -3.04 -4.17
C VAL A 58 -5.14 -4.38 -4.37
N SER A 59 -3.81 -4.40 -4.39
CA SER A 59 -3.00 -5.62 -4.43
C SER A 59 -2.03 -5.61 -3.26
N ILE A 60 -1.97 -6.69 -2.50
CA ILE A 60 -1.10 -6.80 -1.32
C ILE A 60 -0.19 -8.00 -1.50
N ARG A 61 1.09 -7.81 -1.25
CA ARG A 61 2.10 -8.87 -1.34
C ARG A 61 3.04 -8.83 -0.14
N PRO A 62 3.51 -10.00 0.32
CA PRO A 62 4.53 -10.08 1.34
C PRO A 62 5.86 -9.44 0.89
N ALA A 63 6.57 -8.81 1.82
CA ALA A 63 7.87 -8.19 1.59
C ALA A 63 8.77 -8.31 2.84
N GLY A 64 9.19 -9.53 3.18
CA GLY A 64 9.94 -9.79 4.41
C GLY A 64 9.09 -9.54 5.66
N PRO A 65 9.48 -8.63 6.57
CA PRO A 65 8.75 -8.38 7.81
C PRO A 65 7.52 -7.46 7.67
N VAL A 66 7.18 -7.07 6.44
CA VAL A 66 6.08 -6.15 6.13
C VAL A 66 5.31 -6.63 4.92
N GLU A 67 4.17 -6.02 4.65
CA GLU A 67 3.45 -6.14 3.40
C GLU A 67 3.58 -4.84 2.57
N ILE A 68 3.54 -4.99 1.26
CA ILE A 68 3.44 -3.89 0.31
C ILE A 68 2.04 -3.90 -0.27
N MET A 69 1.34 -2.78 -0.13
CA MET A 69 0.00 -2.56 -0.66
C MET A 69 0.07 -1.56 -1.81
N ASP A 70 -0.30 -2.00 -2.99
CA ASP A 70 -0.42 -1.17 -4.20
C ASP A 70 -1.89 -0.81 -4.39
N VAL A 71 -2.20 0.49 -4.42
CA VAL A 71 -3.56 1.01 -4.59
C VAL A 71 -3.65 1.79 -5.88
N SER A 72 -4.49 1.33 -6.81
CA SER A 72 -4.78 2.01 -8.07
C SER A 72 -6.22 2.48 -8.07
N VAL A 73 -6.45 3.78 -8.23
CA VAL A 73 -7.78 4.40 -8.27
C VAL A 73 -8.09 4.93 -9.67
N GLN A 74 -9.37 4.93 -10.03
CA GLN A 74 -9.86 5.52 -11.28
C GLN A 74 -11.32 5.97 -11.19
N GLY A 75 -11.75 6.82 -12.16
CA GLY A 75 -13.11 7.35 -12.18
C GLY A 75 -13.36 8.42 -11.12
N LEU A 76 -12.28 9.00 -10.58
CA LEU A 76 -12.30 10.07 -9.60
C LEU A 76 -12.14 11.46 -10.27
N PRO A 77 -12.44 12.57 -9.59
CA PRO A 77 -12.12 13.90 -10.06
C PRO A 77 -10.63 14.05 -10.39
N PRO A 78 -10.27 14.75 -11.48
CA PRO A 78 -8.88 14.93 -11.88
C PRO A 78 -8.15 15.92 -10.95
N LYS A 79 -6.84 15.73 -10.77
CA LYS A 79 -5.96 16.61 -9.98
C LYS A 79 -6.50 16.88 -8.58
N THR A 80 -6.94 15.81 -7.93
CA THR A 80 -7.59 15.86 -6.62
C THR A 80 -6.86 14.93 -5.67
N GLU A 81 -6.62 15.39 -4.46
CA GLU A 81 -6.04 14.64 -3.36
C GLU A 81 -7.12 13.89 -2.60
N PHE A 82 -6.78 12.68 -2.19
CA PHE A 82 -7.62 11.79 -1.40
C PHE A 82 -6.84 11.18 -0.25
N ASP A 83 -7.45 11.17 0.92
CA ASP A 83 -6.91 10.55 2.14
C ASP A 83 -7.27 9.07 2.19
N PHE A 84 -6.27 8.21 2.36
CA PHE A 84 -6.44 6.76 2.41
C PHE A 84 -6.25 6.21 3.83
N PHE A 85 -7.14 5.30 4.24
CA PHE A 85 -7.22 4.78 5.60
C PHE A 85 -7.33 3.27 5.66
N VAL A 86 -6.77 2.71 6.74
CA VAL A 86 -7.10 1.37 7.26
C VAL A 86 -8.13 1.53 8.36
N LEU A 87 -9.21 0.72 8.36
CA LEU A 87 -10.39 0.91 9.18
C LEU A 87 -10.77 -0.36 9.93
N GLN A 88 -11.41 -0.19 11.07
CA GLN A 88 -12.06 -1.29 11.79
C GLN A 88 -13.32 -1.76 11.05
N VAL A 89 -14.20 -0.85 10.64
CA VAL A 89 -15.40 -1.12 9.82
C VAL A 89 -15.46 -0.13 8.65
N PRO A 90 -15.98 -0.55 7.48
CA PRO A 90 -15.88 0.26 6.27
C PRO A 90 -16.91 1.41 6.18
N LYS A 91 -17.91 1.41 7.06
CA LYS A 91 -19.02 2.38 7.10
C LYS A 91 -19.08 3.06 8.45
N ALA A 92 -19.68 4.24 8.53
CA ALA A 92 -19.93 4.93 9.79
C ALA A 92 -20.86 4.13 10.73
N PRO A 93 -20.57 4.06 12.05
CA PRO A 93 -19.38 4.60 12.70
C PRO A 93 -18.15 3.71 12.40
N PHE A 94 -17.08 4.31 11.89
CA PHE A 94 -15.93 3.59 11.34
C PHE A 94 -15.11 2.81 12.38
N GLY A 95 -15.32 3.07 13.67
CA GLY A 95 -14.49 2.54 14.73
C GLY A 95 -13.09 3.17 14.72
N VAL A 96 -12.07 2.36 15.03
CA VAL A 96 -10.68 2.81 14.95
C VAL A 96 -10.28 2.95 13.48
N ALA A 97 -9.65 4.08 13.15
CA ALA A 97 -9.15 4.40 11.82
C ALA A 97 -7.68 4.76 11.88
N TRP A 98 -6.92 4.36 10.89
CA TRP A 98 -5.50 4.67 10.73
C TRP A 98 -5.29 5.39 9.40
N TYR A 99 -4.81 6.64 9.45
CA TYR A 99 -4.41 7.38 8.26
C TYR A 99 -3.15 6.77 7.66
N GLN A 100 -3.25 6.31 6.42
CA GLN A 100 -2.16 5.60 5.76
C GLN A 100 -1.36 6.54 4.83
N GLY A 101 -2.00 7.56 4.30
CA GLY A 101 -1.37 8.54 3.41
C GLY A 101 -2.30 8.98 2.29
N ASP A 102 -1.77 9.75 1.34
CA ASP A 102 -2.53 10.37 0.28
C ASP A 102 -2.42 9.61 -1.04
N ILE A 103 -3.46 9.77 -1.86
CA ILE A 103 -3.48 9.36 -3.25
C ILE A 103 -3.91 10.55 -4.08
N GLU A 104 -3.02 11.03 -4.94
CA GLU A 104 -3.34 12.10 -5.89
C GLU A 104 -3.78 11.54 -7.24
N THR A 105 -4.79 12.17 -7.84
CA THR A 105 -5.23 11.82 -9.18
C THR A 105 -4.58 12.68 -10.26
N ASP A 106 -4.29 12.07 -11.40
CA ASP A 106 -3.80 12.72 -12.60
C ASP A 106 -4.91 13.52 -13.32
N LYS A 107 -4.57 14.10 -14.47
CA LYS A 107 -5.53 14.82 -15.34
C LYS A 107 -6.70 13.97 -15.85
N ASN A 108 -6.62 12.66 -15.74
CA ASN A 108 -7.63 11.69 -16.19
C ASN A 108 -8.44 11.09 -15.02
N GLY A 109 -8.24 11.57 -13.79
CA GLY A 109 -8.89 11.03 -12.60
C GLY A 109 -8.39 9.64 -12.21
N ARG A 110 -7.12 9.33 -12.49
CA ARG A 110 -6.44 8.10 -12.11
C ARG A 110 -5.32 8.43 -11.13
N GLY A 111 -5.18 7.61 -10.09
CA GLY A 111 -4.11 7.72 -9.11
C GLY A 111 -3.52 6.36 -8.77
N TYR A 112 -2.32 6.38 -8.25
CA TYR A 112 -1.61 5.21 -7.78
C TYR A 112 -0.74 5.59 -6.58
N GLN A 113 -0.79 4.76 -5.54
CA GLN A 113 0.11 4.89 -4.40
C GLN A 113 0.51 3.51 -3.90
N GLN A 114 1.75 3.38 -3.51
CA GLN A 114 2.29 2.21 -2.83
C GLN A 114 2.49 2.54 -1.34
N PHE A 115 2.01 1.65 -0.49
CA PHE A 115 2.19 1.73 0.96
C PHE A 115 2.98 0.53 1.45
N VAL A 116 3.81 0.74 2.46
CA VAL A 116 4.57 -0.31 3.14
C VAL A 116 4.16 -0.32 4.62
N GLY A 117 3.73 -1.47 5.12
CA GLY A 117 3.24 -1.56 6.50
C GLY A 117 2.79 -2.97 6.89
N ARG A 118 1.82 -3.04 7.80
CA ARG A 118 1.11 -4.27 8.14
C ARG A 118 -0.27 -4.22 7.49
N PHE A 119 -0.48 -5.09 6.50
CA PHE A 119 -1.73 -5.18 5.73
C PHE A 119 -2.16 -6.65 5.60
N SER A 120 -2.33 -7.31 6.73
CA SER A 120 -2.61 -8.74 6.83
C SER A 120 -3.52 -9.03 8.02
N ILE A 121 -3.73 -10.29 8.33
CA ILE A 121 -4.43 -10.72 9.55
C ILE A 121 -3.82 -10.12 10.85
N GLU A 122 -2.55 -9.69 10.80
CA GLU A 122 -1.87 -9.01 11.92
C GLU A 122 -2.09 -7.50 11.97
N THR A 123 -3.01 -6.94 11.16
CA THR A 123 -3.34 -5.52 11.19
C THR A 123 -4.28 -5.21 12.34
N PHE A 124 -3.76 -4.67 13.41
CA PHE A 124 -4.53 -4.29 14.60
C PHE A 124 -3.97 -3.04 15.26
N ALA A 125 -4.81 -2.38 16.06
CA ALA A 125 -4.41 -1.32 16.98
C ALA A 125 -4.77 -1.71 18.42
N VAL A 126 -3.99 -1.23 19.37
CA VAL A 126 -4.35 -1.26 20.80
C VAL A 126 -4.74 0.15 21.17
N ALA A 127 -6.04 0.46 21.07
CA ALA A 127 -6.53 1.83 21.16
C ALA A 127 -7.07 2.19 22.54
N THR A 128 -7.36 1.20 23.39
CA THR A 128 -7.97 1.42 24.71
C THR A 128 -7.25 0.62 25.77
N GLY A 129 -7.23 1.11 27.01
CA GLY A 129 -6.56 0.46 28.11
C GLY A 129 -7.18 0.81 29.46
N PRO A 130 -6.83 0.09 30.53
CA PRO A 130 -7.38 0.28 31.85
C PRO A 130 -6.85 1.54 32.57
N ALA A 131 -5.76 2.12 32.08
CA ALA A 131 -5.16 3.32 32.66
C ALA A 131 -5.28 4.50 31.68
N PRO A 132 -5.32 5.73 32.17
CA PRO A 132 -5.22 6.91 31.33
C PRO A 132 -3.92 6.88 30.53
N ALA A 133 -4.00 7.15 29.22
CA ALA A 133 -2.82 7.41 28.41
C ALA A 133 -2.17 8.73 28.83
N PRO A 134 -0.83 8.85 28.81
CA PRO A 134 -0.19 10.12 29.01
C PRO A 134 -0.61 11.08 27.90
N VAL A 135 -0.92 12.32 28.23
CA VAL A 135 -1.18 13.37 27.25
C VAL A 135 0.16 13.97 26.84
N VAL A 136 0.63 13.66 25.66
CA VAL A 136 1.88 14.18 25.10
C VAL A 136 1.66 15.30 24.12
N PHE A 137 0.45 15.42 23.57
CA PHE A 137 0.02 16.49 22.68
C PHE A 137 -1.19 17.21 23.23
N ASN A 138 -1.01 18.49 23.61
CA ASN A 138 -2.02 19.36 24.21
C ASN A 138 -2.56 20.44 23.25
N GLY A 139 -2.47 20.22 21.94
CA GLY A 139 -3.01 21.13 20.94
C GLY A 139 -4.55 21.10 20.91
N PRO A 140 -5.15 21.64 19.84
CA PRO A 140 -6.62 21.63 19.65
C PRO A 140 -7.23 20.23 19.65
N PHE A 141 -6.43 19.20 19.38
CA PHE A 141 -6.83 17.80 19.35
C PHE A 141 -5.90 16.99 20.26
N PRO A 142 -6.13 17.03 21.58
CA PRO A 142 -5.26 16.36 22.54
C PRO A 142 -5.31 14.83 22.41
N ASP A 143 -4.25 14.18 22.87
CA ASP A 143 -4.21 12.73 22.94
C ASP A 143 -5.35 12.16 23.78
N ALA A 144 -5.73 10.92 23.49
CA ALA A 144 -6.72 10.22 24.30
C ALA A 144 -6.24 10.13 25.76
N SER A 145 -7.05 10.63 26.70
CA SER A 145 -6.72 10.67 28.12
C SER A 145 -7.26 9.48 28.93
N LEU A 146 -8.19 8.70 28.36
CA LEU A 146 -8.84 7.58 29.01
C LEU A 146 -8.88 6.38 28.08
N ASN A 147 -8.32 5.28 28.56
CA ASN A 147 -8.35 3.99 27.88
C ASN A 147 -8.98 2.95 28.83
N PRO A 148 -10.28 2.62 28.71
CA PRO A 148 -10.99 1.77 29.67
C PRO A 148 -10.57 0.30 29.63
N SER A 149 -9.99 -0.18 28.54
CA SER A 149 -9.50 -1.55 28.41
C SER A 149 -8.44 -1.67 27.32
N PHE A 150 -7.44 -2.53 27.50
CA PHE A 150 -6.47 -2.89 26.48
C PHE A 150 -6.93 -4.15 25.77
N ASN A 151 -7.35 -4.01 24.50
CA ASN A 151 -7.63 -5.13 23.60
C ASN A 151 -7.15 -4.79 22.20
N PRO A 152 -6.59 -5.75 21.46
CA PRO A 152 -6.36 -5.57 20.02
C PRO A 152 -7.69 -5.30 19.32
N ILE A 153 -7.71 -4.27 18.49
CA ILE A 153 -8.83 -3.93 17.61
C ILE A 153 -8.39 -4.22 16.20
N GLN A 154 -8.98 -5.24 15.61
CA GLN A 154 -8.64 -5.68 14.26
C GLN A 154 -9.12 -4.65 13.23
N MET A 155 -8.25 -4.31 12.27
CA MET A 155 -8.49 -3.28 11.27
C MET A 155 -8.32 -3.87 9.89
N TYR A 156 -9.36 -4.51 9.37
CA TYR A 156 -9.29 -5.30 8.14
C TYR A 156 -9.93 -4.63 6.93
N HIS A 157 -10.40 -3.39 7.09
CA HIS A 157 -11.07 -2.64 6.06
C HIS A 157 -10.24 -1.46 5.56
N LEU A 158 -10.61 -0.97 4.37
CA LEU A 158 -9.97 0.19 3.73
C LEU A 158 -11.03 1.23 3.36
N GLY A 159 -10.60 2.49 3.33
CA GLY A 159 -11.43 3.59 2.89
C GLY A 159 -10.64 4.73 2.28
N LEU A 160 -11.28 5.48 1.40
CA LEU A 160 -10.74 6.64 0.72
C LEU A 160 -11.70 7.82 0.90
N TRP A 161 -11.19 8.97 1.29
CA TRP A 161 -11.94 10.21 1.47
C TRP A 161 -11.44 11.29 0.53
N PHE A 162 -12.26 12.28 0.21
CA PHE A 162 -11.72 13.54 -0.32
C PHE A 162 -10.81 14.19 0.74
N GLY A 163 -9.66 14.71 0.32
CA GLY A 163 -8.74 15.43 1.21
C GLY A 163 -9.33 16.74 1.78
N SER A 164 -10.46 17.22 1.22
CA SER A 164 -11.17 18.36 1.79
C SER A 164 -12.66 18.39 1.39
N PRO A 165 -13.53 19.08 2.17
CA PRO A 165 -14.90 19.31 1.79
C PRO A 165 -15.04 20.15 0.52
N GLN A 166 -14.10 21.06 0.26
CA GLN A 166 -14.07 21.89 -0.93
C GLN A 166 -13.84 21.05 -2.19
N ALA A 167 -12.92 20.09 -2.13
CA ALA A 167 -12.68 19.15 -3.23
C ALA A 167 -13.92 18.28 -3.48
N ALA A 168 -14.58 17.79 -2.42
CA ALA A 168 -15.84 17.05 -2.52
C ALA A 168 -16.91 17.92 -3.20
N GLN A 169 -17.10 19.17 -2.78
CA GLN A 169 -18.09 20.07 -3.35
C GLN A 169 -17.78 20.40 -4.83
N ALA A 170 -16.54 20.60 -5.19
CA ALA A 170 -16.12 20.81 -6.58
C ALA A 170 -16.47 19.63 -7.48
N ALA A 171 -16.51 18.42 -6.93
CA ALA A 171 -16.94 17.20 -7.61
C ALA A 171 -18.46 16.98 -7.60
N GLY A 172 -19.24 17.92 -7.03
CA GLY A 172 -20.70 17.77 -6.87
C GLY A 172 -21.12 16.87 -5.72
N CYS A 173 -20.21 16.54 -4.82
CA CYS A 173 -20.46 15.78 -3.62
C CYS A 173 -20.87 16.69 -2.44
N PRO A 174 -21.47 16.13 -1.38
CA PRO A 174 -21.73 16.90 -0.14
C PRO A 174 -20.42 17.41 0.48
N ALA A 175 -20.44 18.67 0.95
CA ALA A 175 -19.32 19.31 1.66
C ALA A 175 -19.29 18.92 3.15
N THR A 176 -19.46 17.63 3.45
CA THR A 176 -19.45 17.11 4.82
C THR A 176 -18.00 16.98 5.28
N VAL A 177 -17.70 17.43 6.49
CA VAL A 177 -16.39 17.28 7.11
C VAL A 177 -16.30 15.96 7.84
N THR A 178 -15.23 15.21 7.58
CA THR A 178 -14.79 14.06 8.37
C THR A 178 -13.42 14.42 8.97
N PRO A 179 -13.27 14.59 10.29
CA PRO A 179 -12.03 15.13 10.88
C PRO A 179 -10.93 14.05 11.00
N PHE A 180 -10.60 13.38 9.89
CA PHE A 180 -9.72 12.22 9.89
C PHE A 180 -8.30 12.49 9.39
N ASN A 181 -8.08 13.51 8.59
CA ASN A 181 -6.73 13.86 8.10
C ASN A 181 -5.98 14.81 9.06
N GLY A 182 -4.74 15.17 8.71
CA GLY A 182 -3.88 16.02 9.52
C GLY A 182 -4.45 17.41 9.83
N GLU A 183 -5.26 17.95 8.92
CA GLU A 183 -5.96 19.23 9.09
C GLU A 183 -7.33 19.09 9.74
N HIS A 184 -7.74 17.88 10.08
CA HIS A 184 -9.05 17.54 10.67
C HIS A 184 -10.25 17.99 9.82
N ASN A 185 -10.10 17.95 8.51
CA ASN A 185 -11.08 18.49 7.58
C ASN A 185 -11.23 17.67 6.29
N ALA A 186 -10.94 16.38 6.29
CA ALA A 186 -11.25 15.50 5.15
C ALA A 186 -12.72 15.67 4.74
N GLY A 187 -12.99 15.47 3.47
CA GLY A 187 -14.36 15.49 2.95
C GLY A 187 -15.14 14.21 3.25
N ILE A 188 -16.04 13.84 2.36
CA ILE A 188 -16.79 12.59 2.50
C ILE A 188 -15.98 11.38 2.06
N GLN A 189 -16.35 10.21 2.56
CA GLN A 189 -15.85 8.94 2.08
C GLN A 189 -16.28 8.68 0.63
N VAL A 190 -15.33 8.31 -0.22
CA VAL A 190 -15.53 8.06 -1.66
C VAL A 190 -15.59 6.58 -1.97
N LEU A 191 -14.60 5.83 -1.52
CA LEU A 191 -14.48 4.39 -1.71
C LEU A 191 -14.31 3.69 -0.37
N ASN A 192 -14.77 2.45 -0.30
CA ASN A 192 -14.54 1.59 0.85
C ASN A 192 -14.62 0.10 0.46
N THR A 193 -14.38 -0.76 1.43
CA THR A 193 -14.49 -2.22 1.29
C THR A 193 -15.80 -2.78 1.85
N SER A 194 -16.91 -2.04 1.72
CA SER A 194 -18.24 -2.49 2.20
C SER A 194 -18.87 -3.62 1.38
N ASN A 195 -18.21 -4.08 0.35
CA ASN A 195 -18.47 -5.34 -0.35
C ASN A 195 -18.00 -6.58 0.41
N PHE A 196 -17.29 -6.39 1.53
CA PHE A 196 -16.94 -7.42 2.51
C PHE A 196 -17.78 -7.23 3.78
N ALA A 197 -17.95 -8.31 4.56
CA ALA A 197 -18.65 -8.23 5.84
C ALA A 197 -17.86 -7.38 6.86
N ASP A 198 -18.55 -6.68 7.75
CA ASP A 198 -17.93 -5.74 8.69
C ASP A 198 -16.92 -6.43 9.64
N ASP A 199 -17.08 -7.72 9.93
CA ASP A 199 -16.18 -8.55 10.74
C ASP A 199 -15.17 -9.36 9.91
N HIS A 200 -15.19 -9.22 8.59
CA HIS A 200 -14.35 -9.98 7.65
C HIS A 200 -13.88 -9.09 6.50
N GLY A 201 -13.14 -8.05 6.82
CA GLY A 201 -12.52 -7.19 5.81
C GLY A 201 -11.41 -7.89 5.04
N PRO A 202 -11.05 -7.40 3.85
CA PRO A 202 -10.14 -8.10 2.92
C PRO A 202 -8.73 -8.31 3.48
N LEU A 203 -8.25 -7.50 4.43
CA LEU A 203 -6.93 -7.69 5.02
C LEU A 203 -6.85 -8.94 5.91
N ARG A 204 -7.98 -9.47 6.38
CA ARG A 204 -8.03 -10.67 7.20
C ARG A 204 -7.46 -11.90 6.50
N ASP A 205 -7.67 -12.01 5.21
CA ASP A 205 -7.28 -13.18 4.42
C ASP A 205 -5.85 -13.08 3.88
N VAL A 206 -5.24 -11.91 3.98
CA VAL A 206 -3.83 -11.72 3.60
C VAL A 206 -2.92 -12.42 4.60
N ASN A 207 -2.11 -13.36 4.13
CA ASN A 207 -1.11 -14.02 4.96
C ASN A 207 0.04 -13.05 5.26
N PRO A 208 0.45 -12.92 6.54
CA PRO A 208 1.57 -12.06 6.88
C PRO A 208 2.86 -12.58 6.24
N SER A 209 3.77 -11.66 5.95
CA SER A 209 5.14 -12.03 5.59
C SER A 209 5.75 -12.83 6.74
N ALA A 210 5.87 -14.13 6.56
CA ALA A 210 6.53 -14.97 7.55
C ALA A 210 8.02 -14.66 7.55
N LEU A 211 8.53 -14.10 8.64
CA LEU A 211 9.94 -14.28 8.98
C LEU A 211 10.12 -15.79 9.22
N LYS A 212 10.57 -16.52 8.21
CA LYS A 212 11.08 -17.86 8.50
C LYS A 212 12.33 -17.66 9.36
N PRO A 213 12.38 -18.28 10.55
CA PRO A 213 13.55 -18.24 11.41
C PRO A 213 14.77 -18.86 10.72
#